data_6e6575732af6d55d5b3c756e0b573deb
#
_entry.id   6e6575732af6d55d5b3c756e0b573deb
#
_cell.length_a   1.000
_cell.length_b   1.000
_cell.length_c   1.000
_cell.angle_alpha   90.00
_cell.angle_beta   90.00
_cell.angle_gamma   90.00
#
_symmetry.space_group_name_H-M   'P 1'
#
loop_
_entity.id
_entity.type
_entity.pdbx_description
1 polymer ?
#
loop_
_entity_poly.entity_id
_entity_poly.type
_entity_poly.pdbx_seq_one_letter_code
_entity_poly.pdbx_strand_id
1 'polypeptide(L)'
;GDSWIGPVYHGILSTPFVDVPTGTLYTVTMGRKDKESNLSVHALDIYTGKPKYNSPQLLSFPFAGAETLTNVKGALQRVGLLMRNDVLYIAFGNIVPDPKDQHWSQEGFVQSFNARDLSQRLAVFQSTPTGRKGGIWQAGRGIASDRDGNIYIATAGGRYDGVTNFGSSVLKFAPSSLKLIDWFTPHNHEFLFLQNID
;
A
#
# COMPACT_ATOMS: atom_id res chain seq x y z
N GLY A 1 -1.42 22.50 -21.36
CA GLY A 1 -2.40 22.06 -20.41
C GLY A 1 -1.74 21.90 -19.07
N ASP A 2 -2.07 22.78 -18.12
CA ASP A 2 -1.34 22.94 -16.87
C ASP A 2 -1.53 21.74 -15.97
N SER A 3 -0.40 21.17 -15.61
CA SER A 3 -0.26 20.12 -14.63
C SER A 3 -0.80 20.58 -13.28
N TRP A 4 -1.80 19.91 -12.79
CA TRP A 4 -2.25 19.96 -11.40
C TRP A 4 -1.17 19.43 -10.46
N ILE A 5 -0.10 20.17 -10.27
CA ILE A 5 0.91 19.88 -9.26
C ILE A 5 1.01 21.10 -8.34
N GLY A 6 -0.08 21.40 -7.67
CA GLY A 6 0.00 22.13 -6.42
C GLY A 6 0.62 21.22 -5.34
N PRO A 7 1.17 21.77 -4.26
CA PRO A 7 1.66 20.97 -3.14
C PRO A 7 0.47 20.21 -2.55
N VAL A 8 0.35 18.93 -2.89
CA VAL A 8 -0.71 18.07 -2.37
C VAL A 8 -0.30 17.68 -0.97
N TYR A 9 -0.84 18.34 0.02
CA TYR A 9 -0.69 17.99 1.42
C TYR A 9 -1.76 16.95 1.76
N HIS A 10 -1.38 15.70 1.82
CA HIS A 10 -2.27 14.64 2.26
C HIS A 10 -1.89 14.25 3.69
N GLY A 11 -2.70 14.56 4.66
CA GLY A 11 -2.49 14.09 6.03
C GLY A 11 -2.79 12.59 6.16
N ILE A 12 -4.05 12.26 6.46
CA ILE A 12 -4.56 10.88 6.57
C ILE A 12 -5.64 10.71 5.51
N LEU A 13 -5.47 9.75 4.59
CA LEU A 13 -6.43 9.50 3.51
C LEU A 13 -7.19 8.19 3.67
N SER A 14 -6.56 7.18 4.29
CA SER A 14 -7.18 5.87 4.46
C SER A 14 -8.03 5.78 5.71
N THR A 15 -8.95 4.84 5.71
CA THR A 15 -9.68 4.46 6.91
C THR A 15 -8.72 3.81 7.91
N PRO A 16 -8.59 4.35 9.14
CA PRO A 16 -7.78 3.74 10.18
C PRO A 16 -8.40 2.44 10.68
N PHE A 17 -7.61 1.63 11.38
CA PHE A 17 -8.09 0.44 12.06
C PHE A 17 -8.07 0.66 13.58
N VAL A 18 -9.16 0.29 14.26
CA VAL A 18 -9.24 0.32 15.72
C VAL A 18 -9.22 -1.09 16.27
N ASP A 19 -8.18 -1.42 17.01
CA ASP A 19 -8.09 -2.65 17.81
C ASP A 19 -8.73 -2.41 19.17
N VAL A 20 -10.02 -2.72 19.27
CA VAL A 20 -10.82 -2.49 20.48
C VAL A 20 -10.24 -3.21 21.70
N PRO A 21 -9.82 -4.50 21.62
CA PRO A 21 -9.27 -5.20 22.78
C PRO A 21 -8.06 -4.52 23.42
N THR A 22 -7.23 -3.84 22.65
CA THR A 22 -6.03 -3.17 23.17
C THR A 22 -6.18 -1.66 23.27
N GLY A 23 -7.31 -1.10 22.84
CA GLY A 23 -7.52 0.34 22.76
C GLY A 23 -6.48 1.03 21.88
N THR A 24 -6.18 0.46 20.71
CA THR A 24 -5.14 1.00 19.81
C THR A 24 -5.73 1.39 18.47
N LEU A 25 -5.44 2.60 18.02
CA LEU A 25 -5.75 3.08 16.67
C LEU A 25 -4.51 2.98 15.80
N TYR A 26 -4.64 2.32 14.65
CA TYR A 26 -3.62 2.26 13.62
C TYR A 26 -4.00 3.18 12.46
N THR A 27 -3.05 3.99 11.99
CA THR A 27 -3.25 4.91 10.87
C THR A 27 -1.95 5.15 10.12
N VAL A 28 -2.07 5.61 8.87
CA VAL A 28 -0.93 6.04 8.06
C VAL A 28 -1.05 7.53 7.79
N THR A 29 0.03 8.25 8.00
CA THR A 29 0.11 9.68 7.70
C THR A 29 1.09 9.94 6.58
N MET A 30 0.80 10.92 5.75
CA MET A 30 1.78 11.52 4.86
C MET A 30 2.24 12.84 5.49
N GLY A 31 3.52 12.91 5.81
CA GLY A 31 4.20 14.11 6.25
C GLY A 31 5.07 14.70 5.15
N ARG A 32 5.44 15.98 5.29
CA ARG A 32 6.43 16.63 4.45
C ARG A 32 7.47 17.31 5.33
N LYS A 33 8.75 17.01 5.07
CA LYS A 33 9.88 17.66 5.71
C LYS A 33 10.90 18.01 4.63
N ASP A 34 11.37 19.26 4.60
CA ASP A 34 12.45 19.75 3.71
C ASP A 34 12.23 19.41 2.22
N LYS A 35 10.99 19.54 1.70
CA LYS A 35 10.54 19.17 0.35
C LYS A 35 10.42 17.66 0.08
N GLU A 36 10.73 16.81 1.05
CA GLU A 36 10.52 15.37 0.99
C GLU A 36 9.14 14.99 1.52
N SER A 37 8.50 14.04 0.87
CA SER A 37 7.21 13.48 1.29
C SER A 37 7.42 12.07 1.81
N ASN A 38 7.05 11.83 3.06
CA ASN A 38 7.25 10.56 3.73
C ASN A 38 5.92 10.01 4.23
N LEU A 39 5.77 8.69 4.18
CA LEU A 39 4.67 7.97 4.79
C LEU A 39 5.13 7.36 6.11
N SER A 40 4.31 7.47 7.14
CA SER A 40 4.57 6.86 8.44
C SER A 40 3.36 6.10 8.94
N VAL A 41 3.57 4.90 9.48
CA VAL A 41 2.55 4.13 10.18
C VAL A 41 2.59 4.44 11.67
N HIS A 42 1.41 4.61 12.25
CA HIS A 42 1.22 4.94 13.65
C HIS A 42 0.37 3.90 14.35
N ALA A 43 0.71 3.61 15.60
CA ALA A 43 -0.13 2.95 16.58
C ALA A 43 -0.31 3.90 17.76
N LEU A 44 -1.54 4.31 18.04
CA LEU A 44 -1.85 5.30 19.06
C LEU A 44 -2.84 4.72 20.07
N ASP A 45 -2.62 5.03 21.33
CA ASP A 45 -3.62 4.76 22.35
C ASP A 45 -4.86 5.63 22.11
N ILE A 46 -6.04 5.02 21.99
CA ILE A 46 -7.27 5.75 21.60
C ILE A 46 -7.78 6.72 22.67
N TYR A 47 -7.35 6.56 23.92
CA TYR A 47 -7.79 7.40 25.02
C TYR A 47 -6.87 8.60 25.27
N THR A 48 -5.56 8.39 25.02
CA THR A 48 -4.53 9.38 25.38
C THR A 48 -3.85 10.00 24.16
N GLY A 49 -3.98 9.39 22.98
CA GLY A 49 -3.26 9.75 21.75
C GLY A 49 -1.76 9.44 21.80
N LYS A 50 -1.26 8.80 22.86
CA LYS A 50 0.17 8.48 22.99
C LYS A 50 0.59 7.34 22.06
N PRO A 51 1.81 7.39 21.51
CA PRO A 51 2.35 6.31 20.70
C PRO A 51 2.46 4.99 21.48
N LYS A 52 2.17 3.87 20.79
CA LYS A 52 2.33 2.49 21.25
C LYS A 52 3.16 1.70 20.24
N TYR A 53 3.68 0.55 20.62
CA TYR A 53 4.27 -0.46 19.75
C TYR A 53 5.37 0.09 18.81
N ASN A 54 6.32 0.84 19.37
CA ASN A 54 7.42 1.47 18.63
C ASN A 54 6.96 2.37 17.47
N SER A 55 5.83 3.05 17.66
CA SER A 55 5.26 4.02 16.71
C SER A 55 5.82 5.44 16.94
N PRO A 56 5.90 6.30 15.91
CA PRO A 56 5.69 5.98 14.50
C PRO A 56 6.87 5.27 13.83
N GLN A 57 6.59 4.56 12.73
CA GLN A 57 7.64 4.01 11.86
C GLN A 57 7.56 4.63 10.46
N LEU A 58 8.71 5.06 9.96
CA LEU A 58 8.86 5.53 8.58
C LEU A 58 8.73 4.36 7.62
N LEU A 59 7.85 4.48 6.63
CA LEU A 59 7.66 3.45 5.61
C LEU A 59 8.70 3.56 4.51
N SER A 60 9.19 2.43 4.05
CA SER A 60 10.16 2.33 2.96
C SER A 60 9.68 1.35 1.90
N PHE A 61 10.02 1.62 0.65
CA PHE A 61 9.56 0.88 -0.52
C PHE A 61 10.76 0.34 -1.29
N PRO A 62 11.07 -0.97 -1.16
CA PRO A 62 12.13 -1.60 -1.91
C PRO A 62 11.65 -1.87 -3.34
N PHE A 63 12.26 -1.23 -4.32
CA PHE A 63 12.02 -1.50 -5.73
C PHE A 63 12.98 -2.56 -6.26
N ALA A 64 12.49 -3.44 -7.12
CA ALA A 64 13.33 -4.44 -7.77
C ALA A 64 14.41 -3.75 -8.62
N GLY A 65 15.69 -4.02 -8.32
CA GLY A 65 16.83 -3.45 -9.04
C GLY A 65 17.14 -1.97 -8.77
N ALA A 66 16.51 -1.36 -7.76
CA ALA A 66 16.72 0.03 -7.38
C ALA A 66 16.93 0.19 -5.87
N GLU A 67 17.28 1.39 -5.45
CA GLU A 67 17.39 1.74 -4.03
C GLU A 67 16.02 1.72 -3.34
N THR A 68 16.04 1.42 -2.05
CA THR A 68 14.85 1.50 -1.19
C THR A 68 14.47 2.96 -0.98
N LEU A 69 13.25 3.33 -1.37
CA LEU A 69 12.77 4.71 -1.24
C LEU A 69 12.03 4.93 0.08
N THR A 70 12.31 6.07 0.71
CA THR A 70 11.54 6.62 1.82
C THR A 70 10.84 7.93 1.43
N ASN A 71 11.41 8.64 0.45
CA ASN A 71 10.80 9.84 -0.13
C ASN A 71 9.88 9.43 -1.27
N VAL A 72 8.58 9.51 -1.02
CA VAL A 72 7.52 9.00 -1.93
C VAL A 72 6.61 10.13 -2.38
N LYS A 73 7.18 11.11 -3.06
CA LYS A 73 6.43 12.26 -3.58
C LYS A 73 5.25 11.80 -4.45
N GLY A 74 4.04 12.25 -4.09
CA GLY A 74 2.83 11.90 -4.81
C GLY A 74 2.25 10.53 -4.46
N ALA A 75 2.86 9.78 -3.55
CA ALA A 75 2.31 8.51 -3.06
C ALA A 75 0.91 8.70 -2.48
N LEU A 76 0.05 7.70 -2.66
CA LEU A 76 -1.29 7.69 -2.12
C LEU A 76 -1.55 6.40 -1.34
N GLN A 77 -1.88 6.57 -0.07
CA GLN A 77 -2.34 5.48 0.78
C GLN A 77 -3.83 5.69 1.06
N ARG A 78 -4.69 5.10 0.25
CA ARG A 78 -6.15 5.25 0.32
C ARG A 78 -6.86 4.02 0.85
N VAL A 79 -6.25 2.87 0.73
CA VAL A 79 -6.82 1.58 1.15
C VAL A 79 -6.98 1.55 2.65
N GLY A 80 -8.17 1.22 3.15
CA GLY A 80 -8.39 1.02 4.58
C GLY A 80 -7.48 -0.07 5.14
N LEU A 81 -6.93 0.16 6.33
CA LEU A 81 -6.04 -0.78 6.99
C LEU A 81 -6.79 -2.04 7.42
N LEU A 82 -6.09 -3.17 7.41
CA LEU A 82 -6.59 -4.42 7.97
C LEU A 82 -5.64 -4.91 9.06
N MET A 83 -6.19 -5.34 10.18
CA MET A 83 -5.44 -6.15 11.15
C MET A 83 -6.08 -7.53 11.27
N ARG A 84 -5.25 -8.56 11.19
CA ARG A 84 -5.65 -9.95 11.34
C ARG A 84 -4.56 -10.74 12.05
N ASN A 85 -4.89 -11.41 13.16
CA ASN A 85 -3.95 -12.23 13.93
C ASN A 85 -2.65 -11.49 14.31
N ASP A 86 -2.78 -10.28 14.87
CA ASP A 86 -1.69 -9.38 15.25
C ASP A 86 -0.75 -8.96 14.09
N VAL A 87 -1.22 -9.10 12.85
CA VAL A 87 -0.53 -8.58 11.67
C VAL A 87 -1.33 -7.42 11.09
N LEU A 88 -0.68 -6.27 10.95
CA LEU A 88 -1.22 -5.08 10.30
C LEU A 88 -0.83 -5.09 8.82
N TYR A 89 -1.81 -4.95 7.94
CA TYR A 89 -1.62 -4.88 6.49
C TYR A 89 -1.95 -3.48 5.98
N ILE A 90 -1.07 -2.96 5.14
CA ILE A 90 -1.16 -1.63 4.54
C ILE A 90 -0.92 -1.76 3.04
N ALA A 91 -1.81 -1.22 2.22
CA ALA A 91 -1.67 -1.22 0.77
C ALA A 91 -1.59 0.21 0.23
N PHE A 92 -0.85 0.37 -0.87
CA PHE A 92 -0.49 1.66 -1.45
C PHE A 92 -0.71 1.67 -2.95
N GLY A 93 -1.13 2.82 -3.46
CA GLY A 93 -1.09 3.15 -4.86
C GLY A 93 -0.12 4.30 -5.12
N ASN A 94 0.25 4.48 -6.38
CA ASN A 94 1.06 5.60 -6.85
C ASN A 94 2.43 5.72 -6.16
N ILE A 95 3.08 4.61 -5.85
CA ILE A 95 4.47 4.64 -5.42
C ILE A 95 5.33 4.74 -6.67
N VAL A 96 6.11 5.80 -6.79
CA VAL A 96 6.86 6.17 -8.00
C VAL A 96 8.35 6.07 -7.73
N PRO A 97 9.09 5.19 -8.44
CA PRO A 97 10.53 5.03 -8.24
C PRO A 97 11.33 6.24 -8.72
N ASP A 98 10.91 6.88 -9.82
CA ASP A 98 11.54 8.10 -10.35
C ASP A 98 10.57 9.29 -10.30
N PRO A 99 10.86 10.33 -9.50
CA PRO A 99 10.04 11.54 -9.46
C PRO A 99 9.91 12.27 -10.80
N LYS A 100 10.79 11.99 -11.78
CA LYS A 100 10.74 12.58 -13.12
C LYS A 100 9.78 11.83 -14.05
N ASP A 101 9.48 10.55 -13.74
CA ASP A 101 8.57 9.70 -14.52
C ASP A 101 7.17 9.62 -13.87
N GLN A 102 6.59 10.78 -13.57
CA GLN A 102 5.30 10.88 -12.82
C GLN A 102 4.10 10.33 -13.58
N HIS A 103 4.19 10.12 -14.89
CA HIS A 103 3.03 9.74 -15.70
C HIS A 103 2.85 8.22 -15.87
N TRP A 104 3.87 7.41 -15.59
CA TRP A 104 3.87 6.00 -15.99
C TRP A 104 4.14 4.99 -14.88
N SER A 105 4.71 5.41 -13.76
CA SER A 105 4.95 4.54 -12.62
C SER A 105 3.95 4.85 -11.51
N GLN A 106 2.90 4.07 -11.40
CA GLN A 106 1.89 4.12 -10.33
C GLN A 106 1.83 2.74 -9.70
N GLU A 107 2.97 2.30 -9.17
CA GLU A 107 3.10 0.95 -8.66
C GLU A 107 2.35 0.75 -7.34
N GLY A 108 1.81 -0.44 -7.18
CA GLY A 108 1.15 -0.85 -5.96
C GLY A 108 2.08 -1.62 -5.04
N PHE A 109 1.97 -1.36 -3.75
CA PHE A 109 2.67 -2.12 -2.70
C PHE A 109 1.69 -2.61 -1.66
N VAL A 110 2.00 -3.76 -1.08
CA VAL A 110 1.40 -4.22 0.18
C VAL A 110 2.53 -4.46 1.15
N GLN A 111 2.37 -4.01 2.38
CA GLN A 111 3.31 -4.28 3.47
C GLN A 111 2.56 -4.89 4.65
N SER A 112 3.21 -5.82 5.33
CA SER A 112 2.72 -6.41 6.58
C SER A 112 3.69 -6.11 7.73
N PHE A 113 3.12 -5.83 8.90
CA PHE A 113 3.87 -5.49 10.11
C PHE A 113 3.36 -6.30 11.29
N ASN A 114 4.24 -6.57 12.25
CA ASN A 114 3.82 -7.00 13.57
C ASN A 114 3.03 -5.85 14.23
N ALA A 115 1.75 -6.04 14.49
CA ALA A 115 0.90 -4.99 15.06
C ALA A 115 1.30 -4.62 16.50
N ARG A 116 2.02 -5.49 17.20
CA ARG A 116 2.53 -5.22 18.56
C ARG A 116 3.95 -4.66 18.59
N ASP A 117 4.58 -4.55 17.41
CA ASP A 117 5.89 -3.91 17.24
C ASP A 117 6.05 -3.44 15.79
N LEU A 118 5.69 -2.20 15.49
CA LEU A 118 5.72 -1.65 14.13
C LEU A 118 7.13 -1.52 13.56
N SER A 119 8.19 -1.66 14.36
CA SER A 119 9.57 -1.71 13.84
C SER A 119 9.84 -3.00 13.06
N GLN A 120 9.00 -4.03 13.24
CA GLN A 120 9.11 -5.32 12.57
C GLN A 120 8.20 -5.37 11.34
N ARG A 121 8.74 -4.96 10.17
CA ARG A 121 8.11 -5.26 8.89
C ARG A 121 8.31 -6.74 8.57
N LEU A 122 7.22 -7.48 8.40
CA LEU A 122 7.23 -8.92 8.17
C LEU A 122 7.44 -9.24 6.68
N ALA A 123 6.75 -8.52 5.80
CA ALA A 123 6.86 -8.73 4.36
C ALA A 123 6.49 -7.47 3.57
N VAL A 124 6.87 -7.49 2.29
CA VAL A 124 6.47 -6.51 1.29
C VAL A 124 6.21 -7.22 -0.04
N PHE A 125 5.18 -6.80 -0.74
CA PHE A 125 4.85 -7.22 -2.10
C PHE A 125 4.73 -5.98 -2.99
N GLN A 126 5.29 -6.06 -4.21
CA GLN A 126 5.17 -5.06 -5.27
C GLN A 126 4.37 -5.64 -6.42
N SER A 127 3.35 -4.92 -6.91
CA SER A 127 2.41 -5.45 -7.90
C SER A 127 3.02 -5.65 -9.28
N THR A 128 3.92 -4.77 -9.70
CA THR A 128 4.50 -4.76 -11.05
C THR A 128 6.00 -4.44 -11.03
N PRO A 129 6.86 -5.30 -10.42
CA PRO A 129 8.26 -4.99 -10.15
C PRO A 129 9.14 -4.81 -11.39
N THR A 130 8.73 -5.33 -12.55
CA THR A 130 9.43 -5.14 -13.84
C THR A 130 8.54 -4.46 -14.87
N GLY A 131 7.40 -3.95 -14.43
CA GLY A 131 6.39 -3.30 -15.25
C GLY A 131 6.12 -1.87 -14.85
N ARG A 132 4.89 -1.42 -15.16
CA ARG A 132 4.40 -0.09 -14.82
C ARG A 132 2.96 -0.18 -14.34
N LYS A 133 2.53 0.79 -13.52
CA LYS A 133 1.19 0.91 -12.96
C LYS A 133 0.83 -0.26 -12.02
N GLY A 134 -0.45 -0.68 -11.94
CA GLY A 134 -0.85 -1.72 -11.00
C GLY A 134 -0.99 -1.21 -9.56
N GLY A 135 -1.26 0.09 -9.38
CA GLY A 135 -1.51 0.68 -8.07
C GLY A 135 -2.66 0.01 -7.33
N ILE A 136 -2.64 0.02 -6.01
CA ILE A 136 -3.72 -0.53 -5.19
C ILE A 136 -4.49 0.65 -4.61
N TRP A 137 -5.70 0.87 -5.15
CA TRP A 137 -6.48 2.06 -4.81
C TRP A 137 -7.58 1.78 -3.80
N GLN A 138 -8.40 0.78 -4.00
CA GLN A 138 -9.52 0.33 -3.16
C GLN A 138 -10.12 1.45 -2.26
N ALA A 139 -10.31 2.65 -2.84
CA ALA A 139 -10.70 3.85 -2.12
C ALA A 139 -12.04 3.65 -1.39
N GLY A 140 -12.07 3.92 -0.09
CA GLY A 140 -13.23 3.71 0.76
C GLY A 140 -13.50 2.24 1.10
N ARG A 141 -12.60 1.32 0.73
CA ARG A 141 -12.65 -0.10 1.09
C ARG A 141 -11.32 -0.53 1.71
N GLY A 142 -11.36 -1.51 2.58
CA GLY A 142 -10.19 -2.13 3.19
C GLY A 142 -9.70 -3.33 2.40
N ILE A 143 -8.53 -3.81 2.80
CA ILE A 143 -8.01 -5.13 2.42
C ILE A 143 -8.99 -6.19 2.98
N ALA A 144 -9.34 -7.19 2.17
CA ALA A 144 -10.20 -8.29 2.63
C ALA A 144 -9.37 -9.46 3.16
N SER A 145 -9.97 -10.25 4.07
CA SER A 145 -9.39 -11.51 4.52
C SER A 145 -10.46 -12.60 4.65
N ASP A 146 -10.07 -13.86 4.43
CA ASP A 146 -10.92 -15.01 4.69
C ASP A 146 -10.74 -15.55 6.13
N ARG A 147 -11.42 -16.67 6.41
CA ARG A 147 -11.38 -17.30 7.74
C ARG A 147 -9.99 -17.86 8.08
N ASP A 148 -9.26 -18.29 7.08
CA ASP A 148 -7.91 -18.85 7.21
C ASP A 148 -6.84 -17.77 7.37
N GLY A 149 -7.24 -16.50 7.24
CA GLY A 149 -6.36 -15.33 7.34
C GLY A 149 -5.66 -14.96 6.04
N ASN A 150 -6.02 -15.59 4.91
CA ASN A 150 -5.51 -15.16 3.60
C ASN A 150 -5.99 -13.76 3.28
N ILE A 151 -5.16 -13.00 2.59
CA ILE A 151 -5.37 -11.60 2.29
C ILE A 151 -5.72 -11.45 0.80
N TYR A 152 -6.70 -10.59 0.51
CA TYR A 152 -7.15 -10.31 -0.85
C TYR A 152 -7.07 -8.83 -1.14
N ILE A 153 -6.47 -8.50 -2.29
CA ILE A 153 -6.40 -7.14 -2.83
C ILE A 153 -6.73 -7.13 -4.32
N ALA A 154 -7.10 -5.96 -4.81
CA ALA A 154 -7.25 -5.71 -6.25
C ALA A 154 -6.23 -4.66 -6.69
N THR A 155 -5.54 -4.94 -7.80
CA THR A 155 -4.64 -4.01 -8.48
C THR A 155 -5.36 -3.31 -9.61
N ALA A 156 -5.07 -2.03 -9.79
CA ALA A 156 -5.53 -1.25 -10.94
C ALA A 156 -4.83 -1.68 -12.24
N GLY A 157 -5.25 -1.09 -13.34
CA GLY A 157 -4.64 -1.27 -14.65
C GLY A 157 -3.13 -1.18 -14.63
N GLY A 158 -2.43 -2.16 -15.21
CA GLY A 158 -0.97 -2.23 -15.21
C GLY A 158 -0.46 -3.42 -16.01
N ARG A 159 0.86 -3.55 -16.07
CA ARG A 159 1.48 -4.70 -16.73
C ARG A 159 1.04 -6.00 -16.06
N TYR A 160 0.73 -6.97 -16.89
CA TYR A 160 0.44 -8.34 -16.49
C TYR A 160 1.22 -9.33 -17.32
N ASP A 161 1.85 -10.32 -16.71
CA ASP A 161 2.54 -11.43 -17.37
C ASP A 161 2.25 -12.79 -16.71
N GLY A 162 1.48 -12.80 -15.62
CA GLY A 162 1.10 -14.01 -14.88
C GLY A 162 2.25 -14.65 -14.10
N VAL A 163 3.41 -14.00 -14.01
CA VAL A 163 4.61 -14.52 -13.32
C VAL A 163 5.15 -13.52 -12.32
N THR A 164 5.38 -12.28 -12.77
CA THR A 164 6.06 -11.25 -11.99
C THR A 164 5.17 -10.01 -11.83
N ASN A 165 4.42 -9.67 -12.88
CA ASN A 165 3.59 -8.47 -12.92
C ASN A 165 2.11 -8.85 -12.90
N PHE A 166 1.37 -8.23 -12.00
CA PHE A 166 -0.02 -8.54 -11.69
C PHE A 166 -0.90 -7.28 -11.70
N GLY A 167 -0.85 -6.50 -12.79
CA GLY A 167 -1.82 -5.43 -13.03
C GLY A 167 -3.21 -5.99 -13.36
N SER A 168 -4.27 -5.21 -13.14
CA SER A 168 -5.67 -5.57 -13.41
C SER A 168 -6.10 -6.91 -12.79
N SER A 169 -5.65 -7.21 -11.58
CA SER A 169 -5.80 -8.54 -10.98
C SER A 169 -6.39 -8.48 -9.57
N VAL A 170 -7.08 -9.53 -9.19
CA VAL A 170 -7.38 -9.83 -7.78
C VAL A 170 -6.35 -10.85 -7.30
N LEU A 171 -5.66 -10.53 -6.23
CA LEU A 171 -4.54 -11.32 -5.70
C LEU A 171 -4.89 -11.89 -4.34
N LYS A 172 -4.51 -13.15 -4.11
CA LYS A 172 -4.64 -13.86 -2.84
C LYS A 172 -3.27 -14.15 -2.27
N PHE A 173 -3.04 -13.76 -1.01
CA PHE A 173 -1.76 -13.94 -0.32
C PHE A 173 -1.90 -14.82 0.91
N ALA A 174 -0.86 -15.60 1.17
CA ALA A 174 -0.69 -16.27 2.46
C ALA A 174 -0.54 -15.23 3.60
N PRO A 175 -1.04 -15.51 4.80
CA PRO A 175 -0.95 -14.63 5.95
C PRO A 175 0.50 -14.22 6.25
N SER A 176 0.68 -13.03 6.80
CA SER A 176 1.94 -12.43 7.28
C SER A 176 3.04 -12.31 6.23
N SER A 177 3.33 -13.38 5.50
CA SER A 177 4.43 -13.47 4.53
C SER A 177 4.19 -12.75 3.21
N LEU A 178 2.93 -12.40 2.90
CA LEU A 178 2.51 -11.86 1.60
C LEU A 178 3.00 -12.69 0.41
N LYS A 179 3.19 -14.02 0.60
CA LYS A 179 3.46 -14.93 -0.51
C LYS A 179 2.20 -15.04 -1.35
N LEU A 180 2.29 -14.68 -2.63
CA LEU A 180 1.20 -14.86 -3.58
C LEU A 180 0.90 -16.36 -3.74
N ILE A 181 -0.35 -16.77 -3.52
CA ILE A 181 -0.78 -18.17 -3.57
C ILE A 181 -1.83 -18.42 -4.66
N ASP A 182 -2.53 -17.37 -5.08
CA ASP A 182 -3.51 -17.45 -6.15
C ASP A 182 -3.84 -16.06 -6.71
N TRP A 183 -4.34 -15.98 -7.94
CA TRP A 183 -4.82 -14.73 -8.53
C TRP A 183 -5.86 -14.98 -9.62
N PHE A 184 -6.61 -13.95 -9.89
CA PHE A 184 -7.52 -13.87 -11.03
C PHE A 184 -7.25 -12.60 -11.81
N THR A 185 -7.11 -12.71 -13.13
CA THR A 185 -6.97 -11.58 -14.05
C THR A 185 -8.01 -11.74 -15.17
N PRO A 186 -8.83 -10.72 -15.49
CA PRO A 186 -9.78 -10.79 -16.60
C PRO A 186 -9.05 -11.07 -17.93
N HIS A 187 -9.63 -11.90 -18.79
CA HIS A 187 -9.03 -12.23 -20.09
C HIS A 187 -8.84 -11.01 -21.01
N ASN A 188 -9.61 -9.96 -20.79
CA ASN A 188 -9.55 -8.70 -21.54
C ASN A 188 -8.77 -7.60 -20.78
N HIS A 189 -7.88 -7.98 -19.86
CA HIS A 189 -7.13 -7.03 -19.01
C HIS A 189 -6.36 -5.97 -19.81
N GLU A 190 -5.81 -6.30 -20.99
CA GLU A 190 -5.11 -5.33 -21.85
C GLU A 190 -6.08 -4.24 -22.35
N PHE A 191 -7.28 -4.63 -22.78
CA PHE A 191 -8.32 -3.67 -23.18
C PHE A 191 -8.71 -2.76 -22.01
N LEU A 192 -8.97 -3.33 -20.84
CA LEU A 192 -9.30 -2.56 -19.63
C LEU A 192 -8.19 -1.57 -19.28
N PHE A 193 -6.94 -2.01 -19.33
CA PHE A 193 -5.79 -1.17 -19.08
C PHE A 193 -5.66 -0.02 -20.08
N LEU A 194 -5.82 -0.28 -21.39
CA LEU A 194 -5.73 0.74 -22.45
C LEU A 194 -6.86 1.77 -22.35
N GLN A 195 -8.05 1.37 -21.90
CA GLN A 195 -9.19 2.25 -21.71
C GLN A 195 -9.19 2.95 -20.34
N ASN A 196 -8.18 2.69 -19.49
CA ASN A 196 -8.10 3.18 -18.11
C ASN A 196 -9.37 2.85 -17.29
N ILE A 197 -9.87 1.62 -17.45
CA ILE A 197 -11.00 1.07 -16.71
C ILE A 197 -10.42 0.19 -15.59
N ASP A 198 -10.70 0.58 -14.35
CA ASP A 198 -10.28 -0.14 -13.14
C ASP A 198 -11.40 -1.03 -12.61
#